data_1255ac6793614486b30bc4225c411f5f
#
_entry.id   1255ac6793614486b30bc4225c411f5f
#
_cell.length_a   1.000
_cell.length_b   1.000
_cell.length_c   1.000
_cell.angle_alpha   90.00
_cell.angle_beta   90.00
_cell.angle_gamma   90.00
#
_symmetry.space_group_name_H-M   'P 1'
#
loop_
_entity.id
_entity.type
_entity.pdbx_description
1 polymer ?
#
loop_
_entity_poly.entity_id
_entity_poly.type
_entity_poly.pdbx_seq_one_letter_code
_entity_poly.pdbx_strand_id
1 'polypeptide(L)'
;VDFNIMRKDQDLYHITSNVLLQLRKVLEENKPDVVLVQGDTTTAMAASLAAFYMKIPVGHVEAGLRTYNKYSPYPEEINRRIISVIADYHFAPTEWAKNRLVQEGIVIDRIFVTGNTVIDALLTSADKIKSYSWQDKFDRMFDFLDKSKRVVLITGHRRESFGNGFKNICTAIKELALMFPACNFLYPVHLNPNVQQPVKEILDDKDLTNIHLIKPVEYLPF
;
A
#
# COMPACT_ATOMS: atom_id res chain seq x y z
N VAL A 1 4.29 15.53 -12.70
CA VAL A 1 4.41 16.75 -11.87
C VAL A 1 4.45 16.33 -10.41
N ASP A 2 5.49 16.73 -9.68
CA ASP A 2 5.57 16.55 -8.24
C ASP A 2 5.15 17.86 -7.56
N PHE A 3 4.10 17.78 -6.73
CA PHE A 3 3.60 18.97 -6.02
C PHE A 3 4.31 19.19 -4.68
N ASN A 4 5.15 18.26 -4.26
CA ASN A 4 5.89 18.32 -2.99
C ASN A 4 5.01 18.72 -1.79
N ILE A 5 3.80 18.16 -1.73
CA ILE A 5 2.79 18.49 -0.72
C ILE A 5 3.02 17.78 0.62
N MET A 6 3.91 16.77 0.64
CA MET A 6 4.16 16.00 1.86
C MET A 6 4.87 16.85 2.92
N ARG A 7 4.24 16.98 4.09
CA ARG A 7 4.77 17.73 5.25
C ARG A 7 4.70 16.88 6.50
N LYS A 8 5.55 17.18 7.46
CA LYS A 8 5.45 16.61 8.80
C LYS A 8 4.11 17.08 9.43
N ASP A 9 3.42 16.17 10.09
CA ASP A 9 2.16 16.42 10.80
C ASP A 9 0.98 16.89 9.92
N GLN A 10 1.00 16.58 8.61
CA GLN A 10 -0.12 16.87 7.72
C GLN A 10 -1.34 16.00 8.03
N ASP A 11 -2.51 16.59 7.91
CA ASP A 11 -3.80 15.91 8.06
C ASP A 11 -4.49 15.66 6.69
N LEU A 12 -5.62 14.95 6.73
CA LEU A 12 -6.40 14.65 5.53
C LEU A 12 -6.98 15.91 4.87
N TYR A 13 -7.28 16.95 5.62
CA TYR A 13 -7.77 18.22 5.10
C TYR A 13 -6.71 18.90 4.23
N HIS A 14 -5.46 18.93 4.71
CA HIS A 14 -4.33 19.48 3.96
C HIS A 14 -4.09 18.70 2.66
N ILE A 15 -4.07 17.36 2.73
CA ILE A 15 -3.86 16.53 1.54
C ILE A 15 -4.96 16.78 0.52
N THR A 16 -6.22 16.68 0.93
CA THR A 16 -7.38 16.86 0.04
C THR A 16 -7.39 18.22 -0.64
N SER A 17 -7.26 19.29 0.16
CA SER A 17 -7.32 20.65 -0.36
C SER A 17 -6.14 20.99 -1.28
N ASN A 18 -4.91 20.59 -0.93
CA ASN A 18 -3.75 20.83 -1.76
C ASN A 18 -3.80 20.07 -3.08
N VAL A 19 -4.22 18.79 -3.07
CA VAL A 19 -4.37 18.02 -4.31
C VAL A 19 -5.40 18.66 -5.22
N LEU A 20 -6.58 19.05 -4.70
CA LEU A 20 -7.62 19.73 -5.48
C LEU A 20 -7.12 21.02 -6.12
N LEU A 21 -6.50 21.89 -5.34
CA LEU A 21 -6.07 23.21 -5.81
C LEU A 21 -4.93 23.11 -6.84
N GLN A 22 -3.97 22.23 -6.60
CA GLN A 22 -2.79 22.13 -7.48
C GLN A 22 -3.10 21.35 -8.76
N LEU A 23 -3.95 20.31 -8.70
CA LEU A 23 -4.37 19.58 -9.89
C LEU A 23 -5.20 20.44 -10.83
N ARG A 24 -5.98 21.36 -10.32
CA ARG A 24 -6.75 22.29 -11.17
C ARG A 24 -5.88 22.88 -12.28
N LYS A 25 -4.75 23.48 -11.92
CA LYS A 25 -3.84 24.12 -12.90
C LYS A 25 -3.30 23.09 -13.92
N VAL A 26 -2.89 21.92 -13.46
CA VAL A 26 -2.37 20.87 -14.34
C VAL A 26 -3.42 20.38 -15.32
N LEU A 27 -4.65 20.20 -14.88
CA LEU A 27 -5.76 19.77 -15.73
C LEU A 27 -6.19 20.87 -16.73
N GLU A 28 -6.18 22.14 -16.31
CA GLU A 28 -6.45 23.30 -17.19
C GLU A 28 -5.42 23.43 -18.31
N GLU A 29 -4.14 23.19 -18.00
CA GLU A 29 -3.04 23.30 -18.94
C GLU A 29 -2.96 22.10 -19.91
N ASN A 30 -3.18 20.89 -19.42
CA ASN A 30 -2.97 19.67 -20.21
C ASN A 30 -4.24 19.15 -20.90
N LYS A 31 -5.43 19.48 -20.38
CA LYS A 31 -6.75 19.09 -20.91
C LYS A 31 -6.81 17.60 -21.32
N PRO A 32 -6.54 16.66 -20.41
CA PRO A 32 -6.54 15.26 -20.75
C PRO A 32 -7.96 14.77 -21.10
N ASP A 33 -8.06 13.79 -21.98
CA ASP A 33 -9.34 13.15 -22.35
C ASP A 33 -9.88 12.23 -21.23
N VAL A 34 -9.00 11.73 -20.37
CA VAL A 34 -9.35 10.88 -19.22
C VAL A 34 -8.28 11.02 -18.12
N VAL A 35 -8.71 10.93 -16.87
CA VAL A 35 -7.82 10.85 -15.71
C VAL A 35 -7.92 9.45 -15.13
N LEU A 36 -6.79 8.74 -14.99
CA LEU A 36 -6.74 7.46 -14.31
C LEU A 36 -6.27 7.66 -12.88
N VAL A 37 -7.02 7.10 -11.94
CA VAL A 37 -6.67 7.03 -10.52
C VAL A 37 -6.57 5.58 -10.08
N GLN A 38 -5.65 5.29 -9.16
CA GLN A 38 -5.45 3.92 -8.67
C GLN A 38 -5.68 3.84 -7.16
N GLY A 39 -6.40 2.80 -6.74
CA GLY A 39 -6.62 2.47 -5.34
C GLY A 39 -7.55 3.46 -4.64
N ASP A 40 -7.27 3.72 -3.37
CA ASP A 40 -8.21 4.34 -2.44
C ASP A 40 -7.56 5.41 -1.53
N THR A 41 -6.39 5.88 -1.90
CA THR A 41 -5.73 6.96 -1.16
C THR A 41 -6.53 8.26 -1.21
N THR A 42 -6.32 9.13 -0.23
CA THR A 42 -6.90 10.49 -0.25
C THR A 42 -6.49 11.26 -1.51
N THR A 43 -5.28 11.02 -2.03
CA THR A 43 -4.83 11.60 -3.30
C THR A 43 -5.65 11.12 -4.47
N ALA A 44 -5.94 9.81 -4.57
CA ALA A 44 -6.77 9.25 -5.64
C ALA A 44 -8.19 9.81 -5.61
N MET A 45 -8.78 9.91 -4.42
CA MET A 45 -10.12 10.50 -4.22
C MET A 45 -10.15 11.98 -4.61
N ALA A 46 -9.21 12.78 -4.12
CA ALA A 46 -9.15 14.21 -4.43
C ALA A 46 -8.86 14.47 -5.92
N ALA A 47 -8.02 13.63 -6.56
CA ALA A 47 -7.76 13.72 -7.99
C ALA A 47 -9.00 13.40 -8.83
N SER A 48 -9.78 12.40 -8.44
CA SER A 48 -11.06 12.07 -9.09
C SER A 48 -12.04 13.25 -9.00
N LEU A 49 -12.13 13.87 -7.85
CA LEU A 49 -13.00 15.02 -7.62
C LEU A 49 -12.54 16.24 -8.45
N ALA A 50 -11.24 16.49 -8.55
CA ALA A 50 -10.69 17.57 -9.38
C ALA A 50 -11.02 17.36 -10.86
N ALA A 51 -10.87 16.14 -11.38
CA ALA A 51 -11.23 15.79 -12.75
C ALA A 51 -12.74 15.95 -13.00
N PHE A 52 -13.58 15.49 -12.07
CA PHE A 52 -15.03 15.65 -12.15
C PHE A 52 -15.47 17.11 -12.24
N TYR A 53 -14.86 18.02 -11.45
CA TYR A 53 -15.17 19.45 -11.51
C TYR A 53 -14.84 20.08 -12.86
N MET A 54 -13.92 19.51 -13.58
CA MET A 54 -13.55 19.92 -14.93
C MET A 54 -14.27 19.15 -16.04
N LYS A 55 -15.20 18.24 -15.66
CA LYS A 55 -15.95 17.38 -16.59
C LYS A 55 -15.03 16.46 -17.41
N ILE A 56 -13.90 16.05 -16.84
CA ILE A 56 -12.97 15.10 -17.44
C ILE A 56 -13.35 13.71 -16.93
N PRO A 57 -13.58 12.72 -17.82
CA PRO A 57 -13.86 11.34 -17.45
C PRO A 57 -12.79 10.75 -16.53
N VAL A 58 -13.21 9.91 -15.59
CA VAL A 58 -12.34 9.26 -14.62
C VAL A 58 -12.37 7.75 -14.79
N GLY A 59 -11.18 7.12 -14.89
CA GLY A 59 -11.02 5.68 -14.80
C GLY A 59 -10.42 5.29 -13.45
N HIS A 60 -11.06 4.36 -12.75
CA HIS A 60 -10.64 3.88 -11.44
C HIS A 60 -10.00 2.49 -11.54
N VAL A 61 -8.70 2.42 -11.34
CA VAL A 61 -7.92 1.17 -11.28
C VAL A 61 -7.97 0.61 -9.86
N GLU A 62 -8.15 -0.70 -9.71
CA GLU A 62 -8.40 -1.39 -8.43
C GLU A 62 -9.78 -1.07 -7.83
N ALA A 63 -10.78 -0.93 -8.70
CA ALA A 63 -12.14 -0.58 -8.31
C ALA A 63 -12.90 -1.75 -7.66
N GLY A 64 -13.82 -1.43 -6.75
CA GLY A 64 -14.80 -2.40 -6.23
C GLY A 64 -14.39 -3.18 -5.00
N LEU A 65 -13.22 -2.92 -4.41
CA LEU A 65 -12.87 -3.46 -3.10
C LEU A 65 -13.77 -2.82 -2.02
N ARG A 66 -14.31 -3.63 -1.10
CA ARG A 66 -15.23 -3.19 -0.04
C ARG A 66 -15.01 -3.94 1.26
N THR A 67 -15.06 -3.21 2.36
CA THR A 67 -15.18 -3.75 3.72
C THR A 67 -16.56 -3.49 4.30
N TYR A 68 -17.26 -2.50 3.77
CA TYR A 68 -18.54 -1.97 4.29
C TYR A 68 -18.44 -1.38 5.72
N ASN A 69 -17.23 -1.21 6.23
CA ASN A 69 -16.98 -0.50 7.47
C ASN A 69 -16.27 0.81 7.18
N LYS A 70 -16.97 1.94 7.28
CA LYS A 70 -16.46 3.27 6.92
C LYS A 70 -15.23 3.72 7.71
N TYR A 71 -14.90 3.02 8.79
CA TYR A 71 -13.75 3.31 9.66
C TYR A 71 -12.65 2.23 9.59
N SER A 72 -12.80 1.21 8.71
CA SER A 72 -11.81 0.14 8.58
C SER A 72 -11.78 -0.43 7.15
N PRO A 73 -10.72 -0.14 6.38
CA PRO A 73 -9.64 0.83 6.64
C PRO A 73 -10.13 2.28 6.61
N TYR A 74 -9.47 3.15 7.34
CA TYR A 74 -9.80 4.56 7.41
C TYR A 74 -8.63 5.42 6.93
N PRO A 75 -8.85 6.33 5.97
CA PRO A 75 -10.11 6.76 5.32
C PRO A 75 -10.45 5.98 4.03
N GLU A 76 -9.74 4.91 3.71
CA GLU A 76 -9.70 4.24 2.40
C GLU A 76 -11.08 3.72 1.96
N GLU A 77 -11.88 3.15 2.88
CA GLU A 77 -13.20 2.63 2.51
C GLU A 77 -14.13 3.73 1.96
N ILE A 78 -14.11 4.90 2.55
CA ILE A 78 -14.92 6.03 2.07
C ILE A 78 -14.31 6.61 0.79
N ASN A 79 -12.99 6.75 0.71
CA ASN A 79 -12.34 7.24 -0.49
C ASN A 79 -12.72 6.41 -1.72
N ARG A 80 -12.64 5.05 -1.65
CA ARG A 80 -12.96 4.17 -2.79
C ARG A 80 -14.43 4.24 -3.18
N ARG A 81 -15.34 4.46 -2.23
CA ARG A 81 -16.76 4.63 -2.51
C ARG A 81 -17.05 5.97 -3.20
N ILE A 82 -16.42 7.05 -2.77
CA ILE A 82 -16.51 8.36 -3.44
C ILE A 82 -15.98 8.26 -4.87
N ILE A 83 -14.81 7.63 -5.07
CA ILE A 83 -14.25 7.43 -6.41
C ILE A 83 -15.23 6.61 -7.28
N SER A 84 -15.84 5.55 -6.74
CA SER A 84 -16.80 4.73 -7.50
C SER A 84 -18.02 5.50 -7.97
N VAL A 85 -18.47 6.51 -7.22
CA VAL A 85 -19.60 7.38 -7.64
C VAL A 85 -19.17 8.34 -8.76
N ILE A 86 -17.92 8.79 -8.75
CA ILE A 86 -17.38 9.78 -9.70
C ILE A 86 -16.93 9.12 -11.01
N ALA A 87 -16.33 7.92 -10.94
CA ALA A 87 -15.67 7.28 -12.06
C ALA A 87 -16.63 6.86 -13.17
N ASP A 88 -16.20 7.07 -14.42
CA ASP A 88 -16.89 6.62 -15.62
C ASP A 88 -16.51 5.19 -16.02
N TYR A 89 -15.28 4.77 -15.70
CA TYR A 89 -14.75 3.45 -15.99
C TYR A 89 -14.17 2.81 -14.73
N HIS A 90 -14.50 1.54 -14.49
CA HIS A 90 -14.09 0.80 -13.31
C HIS A 90 -13.28 -0.43 -13.71
N PHE A 91 -11.99 -0.44 -13.37
CA PHE A 91 -11.12 -1.59 -13.62
C PHE A 91 -11.01 -2.41 -12.34
N ALA A 92 -11.86 -3.44 -12.26
CA ALA A 92 -11.99 -4.29 -11.08
C ALA A 92 -10.92 -5.39 -11.06
N PRO A 93 -10.27 -5.68 -9.92
CA PRO A 93 -9.25 -6.74 -9.85
C PRO A 93 -9.83 -8.16 -9.94
N THR A 94 -11.11 -8.34 -9.60
CA THR A 94 -11.76 -9.65 -9.55
C THR A 94 -13.24 -9.55 -9.91
N GLU A 95 -13.86 -10.68 -10.27
CA GLU A 95 -15.32 -10.77 -10.43
C GLU A 95 -16.06 -10.43 -9.13
N TRP A 96 -15.48 -10.74 -7.97
CA TRP A 96 -16.05 -10.35 -6.68
C TRP A 96 -16.13 -8.82 -6.53
N ALA A 97 -15.06 -8.10 -6.86
CA ALA A 97 -15.03 -6.65 -6.82
C ALA A 97 -16.02 -6.03 -7.83
N LYS A 98 -16.11 -6.57 -9.06
CA LYS A 98 -17.12 -6.19 -10.05
C LYS A 98 -18.54 -6.34 -9.50
N ASN A 99 -18.84 -7.47 -8.87
CA ASN A 99 -20.17 -7.73 -8.32
C ASN A 99 -20.56 -6.72 -7.24
N ARG A 100 -19.60 -6.22 -6.44
CA ARG A 100 -19.85 -5.15 -5.47
C ARG A 100 -20.24 -3.84 -6.14
N LEU A 101 -19.57 -3.48 -7.22
CA LEU A 101 -19.92 -2.28 -8.00
C LEU A 101 -21.34 -2.40 -8.62
N VAL A 102 -21.66 -3.55 -9.17
CA VAL A 102 -23.01 -3.81 -9.71
C VAL A 102 -24.08 -3.70 -8.60
N GLN A 103 -23.83 -4.26 -7.42
CA GLN A 103 -24.73 -4.15 -6.27
C GLN A 103 -24.92 -2.71 -5.79
N GLU A 104 -23.95 -1.84 -6.02
CA GLU A 104 -24.01 -0.41 -5.72
C GLU A 104 -24.62 0.42 -6.88
N GLY A 105 -25.12 -0.23 -7.93
CA GLY A 105 -25.84 0.40 -9.05
C GLY A 105 -24.94 0.89 -10.18
N ILE A 106 -23.66 0.52 -10.20
CA ILE A 106 -22.79 0.85 -11.34
C ILE A 106 -23.16 0.02 -12.56
N VAL A 107 -23.32 0.68 -13.70
CA VAL A 107 -23.71 0.05 -14.97
C VAL A 107 -22.61 -0.95 -15.40
N ILE A 108 -23.03 -2.18 -15.70
CA ILE A 108 -22.14 -3.30 -15.97
C ILE A 108 -21.16 -3.04 -17.13
N ASP A 109 -21.59 -2.32 -18.17
CA ASP A 109 -20.77 -1.99 -19.35
C ASP A 109 -19.64 -1.00 -19.05
N ARG A 110 -19.63 -0.41 -17.85
CA ARG A 110 -18.58 0.47 -17.36
C ARG A 110 -17.59 -0.24 -16.42
N ILE A 111 -17.75 -1.56 -16.22
CA ILE A 111 -16.92 -2.34 -15.30
C ILE A 111 -16.14 -3.40 -16.09
N PHE A 112 -14.82 -3.32 -15.99
CA PHE A 112 -13.89 -4.22 -16.66
C PHE A 112 -13.12 -5.01 -15.61
N VAL A 113 -13.11 -6.34 -15.68
CA VAL A 113 -12.27 -7.18 -14.82
C VAL A 113 -10.91 -7.32 -15.49
N THR A 114 -9.92 -6.66 -14.91
CA THR A 114 -8.57 -6.53 -15.49
C THR A 114 -7.48 -7.24 -14.69
N GLY A 115 -7.82 -7.85 -13.56
CA GLY A 115 -6.81 -8.33 -12.62
C GLY A 115 -6.26 -7.20 -11.74
N ASN A 116 -5.23 -7.50 -10.97
CA ASN A 116 -4.59 -6.53 -10.09
C ASN A 116 -3.16 -6.23 -10.57
N THR A 117 -2.88 -4.97 -10.84
CA THR A 117 -1.58 -4.48 -11.32
C THR A 117 -0.41 -4.81 -10.38
N VAL A 118 -0.68 -5.09 -9.10
CA VAL A 118 0.34 -5.54 -8.15
C VAL A 118 0.96 -6.88 -8.55
N ILE A 119 0.17 -7.77 -9.20
CA ILE A 119 0.67 -9.06 -9.67
C ILE A 119 1.65 -8.86 -10.83
N ASP A 120 1.31 -8.01 -11.80
CA ASP A 120 2.19 -7.69 -12.93
C ASP A 120 3.48 -7.02 -12.46
N ALA A 121 3.38 -6.10 -11.51
CA ALA A 121 4.53 -5.44 -10.90
C ALA A 121 5.44 -6.44 -10.17
N LEU A 122 4.85 -7.38 -9.42
CA LEU A 122 5.59 -8.44 -8.73
C LEU A 122 6.31 -9.37 -9.72
N LEU A 123 5.63 -9.84 -10.75
CA LEU A 123 6.21 -10.72 -11.77
C LEU A 123 7.34 -10.02 -12.53
N THR A 124 7.13 -8.76 -12.94
CA THR A 124 8.16 -7.94 -13.57
C THR A 124 9.39 -7.75 -12.66
N SER A 125 9.15 -7.54 -11.36
CA SER A 125 10.23 -7.41 -10.38
C SER A 125 10.98 -8.72 -10.19
N ALA A 126 10.25 -9.84 -10.07
CA ALA A 126 10.82 -11.18 -9.96
C ALA A 126 11.72 -11.53 -11.16
N ASP A 127 11.33 -11.12 -12.38
CA ASP A 127 12.16 -11.32 -13.56
C ASP A 127 13.41 -10.40 -13.56
N LYS A 128 13.27 -9.15 -13.16
CA LYS A 128 14.39 -8.23 -13.04
C LYS A 128 15.48 -8.73 -12.09
N ILE A 129 15.11 -9.24 -10.91
CA ILE A 129 16.06 -9.69 -9.89
C ILE A 129 16.78 -10.98 -10.23
N LYS A 130 16.37 -11.72 -11.27
CA LYS A 130 17.11 -12.91 -11.76
C LYS A 130 18.45 -12.56 -12.39
N SER A 131 18.70 -11.30 -12.76
CA SER A 131 19.98 -10.90 -13.33
C SER A 131 21.09 -10.94 -12.30
N TYR A 132 22.31 -11.32 -12.73
CA TYR A 132 23.48 -11.43 -11.87
C TYR A 132 23.77 -10.14 -11.05
N SER A 133 23.59 -8.96 -11.67
CA SER A 133 23.83 -7.67 -11.02
C SER A 133 22.94 -7.42 -9.80
N TRP A 134 21.68 -7.88 -9.85
CA TRP A 134 20.76 -7.76 -8.71
C TRP A 134 21.05 -8.79 -7.63
N GLN A 135 21.40 -10.02 -8.01
CA GLN A 135 21.74 -11.06 -7.02
C GLN A 135 22.98 -10.68 -6.20
N ASP A 136 24.04 -10.20 -6.86
CA ASP A 136 25.22 -9.70 -6.15
C ASP A 136 24.91 -8.52 -5.23
N LYS A 137 24.03 -7.60 -5.65
CA LYS A 137 23.57 -6.49 -4.82
C LYS A 137 22.80 -6.96 -3.57
N PHE A 138 21.91 -7.94 -3.73
CA PHE A 138 21.15 -8.49 -2.62
C PHE A 138 22.02 -9.33 -1.68
N ASP A 139 22.94 -10.10 -2.21
CA ASP A 139 23.90 -10.86 -1.42
C ASP A 139 24.72 -9.97 -0.48
N ARG A 140 25.11 -8.78 -0.94
CA ARG A 140 25.76 -7.76 -0.10
C ARG A 140 24.82 -7.07 0.86
N MET A 141 23.57 -6.79 0.44
CA MET A 141 22.60 -6.10 1.27
C MET A 141 22.13 -6.95 2.45
N PHE A 142 22.08 -8.25 2.26
CA PHE A 142 21.57 -9.24 3.22
C PHE A 142 22.66 -10.23 3.66
N ASP A 143 23.94 -9.83 3.63
CA ASP A 143 25.09 -10.66 4.00
C ASP A 143 25.08 -11.12 5.47
N PHE A 144 24.35 -10.39 6.31
CA PHE A 144 24.14 -10.73 7.73
C PHE A 144 23.19 -11.91 7.94
N LEU A 145 22.46 -12.35 6.91
CA LEU A 145 21.57 -13.51 7.00
C LEU A 145 22.35 -14.81 6.81
N ASP A 146 22.11 -15.77 7.70
CA ASP A 146 22.59 -17.14 7.49
C ASP A 146 21.85 -17.78 6.32
N LYS A 147 22.53 -17.93 5.18
CA LYS A 147 21.98 -18.47 3.93
C LYS A 147 21.55 -19.95 4.03
N SER A 148 21.99 -20.66 5.06
CA SER A 148 21.57 -22.05 5.32
C SER A 148 20.18 -22.15 5.97
N LYS A 149 19.70 -21.04 6.54
CA LYS A 149 18.42 -20.95 7.25
C LYS A 149 17.31 -20.44 6.33
N ARG A 150 16.09 -20.88 6.58
CA ARG A 150 14.90 -20.31 5.93
C ARG A 150 14.67 -18.88 6.41
N VAL A 151 14.27 -18.01 5.48
CA VAL A 151 13.92 -16.63 5.79
C VAL A 151 12.40 -16.50 5.92
N VAL A 152 11.96 -15.94 7.05
CA VAL A 152 10.58 -15.53 7.30
C VAL A 152 10.55 -14.01 7.20
N LEU A 153 9.98 -13.49 6.10
CA LEU A 153 9.80 -12.05 5.91
C LEU A 153 8.58 -11.58 6.69
N ILE A 154 8.76 -10.52 7.49
CA ILE A 154 7.69 -9.93 8.30
C ILE A 154 7.35 -8.55 7.75
N THR A 155 6.05 -8.29 7.60
CA THR A 155 5.53 -6.96 7.30
C THR A 155 4.31 -6.68 8.17
N GLY A 156 4.27 -5.51 8.82
CA GLY A 156 3.16 -5.15 9.70
C GLY A 156 3.27 -3.68 10.12
N HIS A 157 2.25 -2.88 9.74
CA HIS A 157 2.21 -1.45 10.06
C HIS A 157 0.79 -0.87 9.97
N ARG A 158 -0.24 -1.72 9.92
CA ARG A 158 -1.62 -1.26 9.76
C ARG A 158 -2.10 -0.52 11.00
N ARG A 159 -2.71 0.65 10.77
CA ARG A 159 -3.19 1.56 11.85
C ARG A 159 -4.22 0.90 12.76
N GLU A 160 -5.07 0.04 12.21
CA GLU A 160 -6.10 -0.71 12.96
C GLU A 160 -5.52 -1.64 14.02
N SER A 161 -4.26 -2.03 13.87
CA SER A 161 -3.56 -2.90 14.81
C SER A 161 -2.79 -2.14 15.90
N PHE A 162 -2.69 -0.81 15.85
CA PHE A 162 -1.88 -0.05 16.80
C PHE A 162 -2.35 -0.24 18.26
N GLY A 163 -1.44 -0.03 19.21
CA GLY A 163 -1.66 -0.29 20.63
C GLY A 163 -1.47 -1.76 20.99
N ASN A 164 -2.40 -2.32 21.76
CA ASN A 164 -2.30 -3.70 22.24
C ASN A 164 -2.28 -4.74 21.13
N GLY A 165 -3.02 -4.52 20.04
CA GLY A 165 -3.02 -5.43 18.89
C GLY A 165 -1.62 -5.57 18.29
N PHE A 166 -0.89 -4.48 18.12
CA PHE A 166 0.45 -4.53 17.56
C PHE A 166 1.48 -5.11 18.55
N LYS A 167 1.32 -4.86 19.86
CA LYS A 167 2.14 -5.53 20.88
C LYS A 167 1.94 -7.05 20.86
N ASN A 168 0.70 -7.53 20.69
CA ASN A 168 0.42 -8.96 20.56
C ASN A 168 1.10 -9.55 19.32
N ILE A 169 1.11 -8.83 18.19
CA ILE A 169 1.85 -9.25 16.99
C ILE A 169 3.34 -9.37 17.28
N CYS A 170 3.96 -8.38 17.92
CA CYS A 170 5.38 -8.44 18.29
C CYS A 170 5.66 -9.60 19.25
N THR A 171 4.79 -9.84 20.22
CA THR A 171 4.92 -10.99 21.14
C THR A 171 4.87 -12.31 20.40
N ALA A 172 3.92 -12.48 19.50
CA ALA A 172 3.82 -13.69 18.66
C ALA A 172 5.07 -13.90 17.78
N ILE A 173 5.63 -12.82 17.20
CA ILE A 173 6.89 -12.89 16.45
C ILE A 173 8.04 -13.36 17.36
N LYS A 174 8.15 -12.83 18.58
CA LYS A 174 9.14 -13.23 19.56
C LYS A 174 9.02 -14.73 19.91
N GLU A 175 7.81 -15.19 20.20
CA GLU A 175 7.53 -16.61 20.51
C GLU A 175 7.90 -17.52 19.33
N LEU A 176 7.52 -17.14 18.11
CA LEU A 176 7.86 -17.88 16.89
C LEU A 176 9.37 -17.94 16.67
N ALA A 177 10.09 -16.86 16.89
CA ALA A 177 11.54 -16.84 16.74
C ALA A 177 12.24 -17.79 17.76
N LEU A 178 11.75 -17.83 18.99
CA LEU A 178 12.24 -18.76 20.01
C LEU A 178 11.91 -20.23 19.67
N MET A 179 10.72 -20.48 19.10
CA MET A 179 10.31 -21.83 18.69
C MET A 179 11.05 -22.34 17.45
N PHE A 180 11.50 -21.44 16.57
CA PHE A 180 12.13 -21.79 15.30
C PHE A 180 13.53 -21.15 15.15
N PRO A 181 14.52 -21.55 15.95
CA PRO A 181 15.86 -20.97 15.92
C PRO A 181 16.62 -21.25 14.61
N ALA A 182 16.16 -22.23 13.83
CA ALA A 182 16.70 -22.56 12.52
C ALA A 182 16.11 -21.69 11.38
N CYS A 183 15.34 -20.65 11.71
CA CYS A 183 14.83 -19.67 10.73
C CYS A 183 15.42 -18.28 11.02
N ASN A 184 15.66 -17.50 9.97
CA ASN A 184 15.89 -16.07 10.07
C ASN A 184 14.54 -15.33 9.98
N PHE A 185 14.26 -14.45 10.91
CA PHE A 185 13.07 -13.58 10.89
C PHE A 185 13.51 -12.18 10.45
N LEU A 186 13.23 -11.81 9.21
CA LEU A 186 13.61 -10.52 8.64
C LEU A 186 12.45 -9.53 8.70
N TYR A 187 12.62 -8.44 9.43
CA TYR A 187 11.57 -7.43 9.61
C TYR A 187 12.04 -6.03 9.20
N PRO A 188 11.68 -5.56 7.99
CA PRO A 188 11.78 -4.16 7.63
C PRO A 188 10.80 -3.33 8.44
N VAL A 189 11.30 -2.59 9.43
CA VAL A 189 10.48 -1.88 10.43
C VAL A 189 10.02 -0.54 9.89
N HIS A 190 8.73 -0.34 9.78
CA HIS A 190 8.14 0.93 9.32
C HIS A 190 8.51 2.10 10.25
N LEU A 191 8.77 3.29 9.66
CA LEU A 191 9.27 4.47 10.40
C LEU A 191 8.25 5.13 11.34
N ASN A 192 6.98 4.69 11.32
CA ASN A 192 5.96 5.23 12.23
C ASN A 192 6.32 4.89 13.68
N PRO A 193 6.32 5.87 14.62
CA PRO A 193 6.62 5.65 16.03
C PRO A 193 5.76 4.57 16.70
N ASN A 194 4.47 4.47 16.29
CA ASN A 194 3.57 3.44 16.80
C ASN A 194 3.96 2.00 16.38
N VAL A 195 4.84 1.86 15.40
CA VAL A 195 5.45 0.59 14.99
C VAL A 195 6.80 0.41 15.66
N GLN A 196 7.67 1.44 15.58
CA GLN A 196 9.03 1.36 16.07
C GLN A 196 9.12 1.10 17.57
N GLN A 197 8.25 1.75 18.37
CA GLN A 197 8.32 1.62 19.82
C GLN A 197 8.03 0.19 20.30
N PRO A 198 6.91 -0.47 19.95
CA PRO A 198 6.65 -1.85 20.36
C PRO A 198 7.67 -2.85 19.79
N VAL A 199 8.15 -2.63 18.55
CA VAL A 199 9.20 -3.48 17.96
C VAL A 199 10.47 -3.41 18.80
N LYS A 200 10.92 -2.20 19.17
CA LYS A 200 12.11 -2.01 20.00
C LYS A 200 11.94 -2.58 21.40
N GLU A 201 10.77 -2.41 21.99
CA GLU A 201 10.49 -2.90 23.35
C GLU A 201 10.46 -4.42 23.45
N ILE A 202 9.99 -5.11 22.40
CA ILE A 202 9.68 -6.55 22.46
C ILE A 202 10.66 -7.40 21.65
N LEU A 203 11.13 -6.91 20.49
CA LEU A 203 11.91 -7.68 19.52
C LEU A 203 13.40 -7.29 19.48
N ASP A 204 13.79 -6.10 19.97
CA ASP A 204 15.19 -5.67 20.06
C ASP A 204 15.83 -6.26 21.35
N ASP A 205 15.94 -7.58 21.36
CA ASP A 205 16.40 -8.39 22.50
C ASP A 205 17.63 -9.20 22.05
N LYS A 206 18.71 -9.11 22.82
CA LYS A 206 20.00 -9.77 22.51
C LYS A 206 19.91 -11.30 22.47
N ASP A 207 18.91 -11.85 23.11
CA ASP A 207 18.69 -13.29 23.12
C ASP A 207 17.97 -13.79 21.85
N LEU A 208 17.43 -12.87 21.05
CA LEU A 208 16.75 -13.15 19.79
C LEU A 208 17.71 -13.02 18.59
N THR A 209 18.73 -13.86 18.54
CA THR A 209 19.80 -13.79 17.53
C THR A 209 19.35 -14.06 16.09
N ASN A 210 18.16 -14.59 15.90
CA ASN A 210 17.59 -14.92 14.61
C ASN A 210 16.49 -13.92 14.15
N ILE A 211 16.28 -12.81 14.89
CA ILE A 211 15.45 -11.68 14.46
C ILE A 211 16.35 -10.58 13.93
N HIS A 212 16.11 -10.17 12.69
CA HIS A 212 16.85 -9.11 12.01
C HIS A 212 15.94 -7.93 11.74
N LEU A 213 16.03 -6.90 12.59
CA LEU A 213 15.31 -5.64 12.44
C LEU A 213 16.10 -4.72 11.50
N ILE A 214 15.55 -4.39 10.34
CA ILE A 214 16.19 -3.54 9.35
C ILE A 214 15.36 -2.29 9.04
N LYS A 215 15.99 -1.29 8.44
CA LYS A 215 15.26 -0.14 7.89
C LYS A 215 14.36 -0.59 6.75
N PRO A 216 13.26 0.16 6.46
CA PRO A 216 12.47 -0.09 5.26
C PRO A 216 13.36 -0.17 4.02
N VAL A 217 13.09 -1.12 3.16
CA VAL A 217 13.79 -1.30 1.89
C VAL A 217 12.89 -0.85 0.74
N GLU A 218 13.49 -0.56 -0.40
CA GLU A 218 12.77 -0.23 -1.62
C GLU A 218 12.04 -1.46 -2.18
N TYR A 219 11.18 -1.24 -3.19
CA TYR A 219 10.30 -2.26 -3.74
C TYR A 219 11.03 -3.50 -4.28
N LEU A 220 12.15 -3.32 -5.01
CA LEU A 220 12.88 -4.47 -5.58
C LEU A 220 13.61 -5.31 -4.53
N PRO A 221 14.27 -4.74 -3.52
CA PRO A 221 14.88 -5.52 -2.43
C PRO A 221 13.87 -6.21 -1.51
N PHE A 222 12.64 -5.66 -1.40
CA PHE A 222 11.56 -6.25 -0.62
C PHE A 222 10.96 -7.47 -1.30
#